data_b47b69f212996f1045cba6c613c86721
#
_entry.id   b47b69f212996f1045cba6c613c86721
#
_cell.length_a   1.000
_cell.length_b   1.000
_cell.length_c   1.000
_cell.angle_alpha   90.00
_cell.angle_beta   90.00
_cell.angle_gamma   90.00
#
_symmetry.space_group_name_H-M   'P 1'
#
loop_
_entity.id
_entity.type
_entity.pdbx_description
1 polymer ?
#
loop_
_entity_poly.entity_id
_entity_poly.type
_entity_poly.pdbx_seq_one_letter_code
_entity_poly.pdbx_strand_id
1 'polypeptide(L)'
;MPRQNTHLESEGAEFLVLGNLLTLGIPSYKTYTNMAGYDITATNPERNRSARIQVKSRWRTGAEGFIIKNFDCEFVVVVLLNRGSKDGTAKVLAPEFYVLPVAMVQQLHNPNNAWGKLSLAKIPGFKEQRDQWNIISDFLNEQG
;
A
#
# COMPACT_ATOMS: atom_id res chain seq x y z
N MET A 1 -8.57 -25.59 9.86
CA MET A 1 -8.09 -24.19 10.01
C MET A 1 -9.24 -23.22 9.78
N PRO A 2 -9.49 -22.35 10.73
CA PRO A 2 -10.51 -21.33 10.50
C PRO A 2 -10.12 -20.45 9.33
N ARG A 3 -11.12 -19.98 8.59
CA ARG A 3 -10.90 -19.05 7.50
C ARG A 3 -10.33 -17.75 8.04
N GLN A 4 -9.27 -17.26 7.43
CA GLN A 4 -8.67 -16.01 7.83
C GLN A 4 -9.60 -14.82 7.59
N ASN A 5 -9.64 -13.91 8.54
CA ASN A 5 -10.42 -12.69 8.40
C ASN A 5 -9.58 -11.64 7.67
N THR A 6 -9.81 -11.52 6.35
CA THR A 6 -9.07 -10.58 5.51
C THR A 6 -9.34 -9.13 5.88
N HIS A 7 -10.49 -8.83 6.50
CA HIS A 7 -10.81 -7.48 6.96
C HIS A 7 -9.87 -7.04 8.09
N LEU A 8 -9.56 -7.94 9.03
CA LEU A 8 -8.63 -7.63 10.12
C LEU A 8 -7.23 -7.34 9.59
N GLU A 9 -6.74 -8.15 8.66
CA GLU A 9 -5.39 -7.94 8.12
C GLU A 9 -5.32 -6.65 7.30
N SER A 10 -6.34 -6.34 6.52
CA SER A 10 -6.39 -5.09 5.75
C SER A 10 -6.41 -3.88 6.66
N GLU A 11 -7.24 -3.92 7.69
CA GLU A 11 -7.35 -2.83 8.67
C GLU A 11 -6.03 -2.65 9.42
N GLY A 12 -5.42 -3.75 9.85
CA GLY A 12 -4.13 -3.71 10.52
C GLY A 12 -3.04 -3.11 9.65
N ALA A 13 -3.01 -3.47 8.37
CA ALA A 13 -2.04 -2.93 7.42
C ALA A 13 -2.23 -1.42 7.23
N GLU A 14 -3.48 -0.95 7.16
CA GLU A 14 -3.76 0.48 7.04
C GLU A 14 -3.27 1.25 8.27
N PHE A 15 -3.48 0.71 9.48
CA PHE A 15 -2.98 1.34 10.69
C PHE A 15 -1.45 1.35 10.75
N LEU A 16 -0.79 0.29 10.25
CA LEU A 16 0.67 0.26 10.20
C LEU A 16 1.20 1.35 9.26
N VAL A 17 0.59 1.53 8.11
CA VAL A 17 0.98 2.59 7.17
C VAL A 17 0.73 3.96 7.78
N LEU A 18 -0.44 4.16 8.39
CA LEU A 18 -0.77 5.42 9.05
C LEU A 18 0.26 5.74 10.14
N GLY A 19 0.59 4.75 10.97
CA GLY A 19 1.59 4.93 12.02
C GLY A 19 2.95 5.33 11.49
N ASN A 20 3.40 4.71 10.40
CA ASN A 20 4.65 5.08 9.74
C ASN A 20 4.65 6.53 9.28
N LEU A 21 3.57 6.95 8.61
CA LEU A 21 3.45 8.33 8.12
C LEU A 21 3.50 9.33 9.28
N LEU A 22 2.74 9.07 10.33
CA LEU A 22 2.67 9.98 11.49
C LEU A 22 3.99 10.05 12.22
N THR A 23 4.69 8.93 12.42
CA THR A 23 5.98 8.94 13.11
C THR A 23 7.06 9.63 12.30
N LEU A 24 6.90 9.71 10.99
CA LEU A 24 7.81 10.46 10.11
C LEU A 24 7.43 11.94 10.01
N GLY A 25 6.39 12.36 10.73
CA GLY A 25 5.97 13.76 10.74
C GLY A 25 5.10 14.16 9.56
N ILE A 26 4.50 13.20 8.87
CA ILE A 26 3.61 13.48 7.74
C ILE A 26 2.17 13.43 8.26
N PRO A 27 1.47 14.59 8.37
CA PRO A 27 0.09 14.58 8.84
C PRO A 27 -0.77 13.72 7.94
N SER A 28 -1.46 12.75 8.52
CA SER A 28 -2.23 11.76 7.77
C SER A 28 -3.42 11.30 8.59
N TYR A 29 -4.45 10.81 7.90
CA TYR A 29 -5.63 10.28 8.57
C TYR A 29 -6.27 9.20 7.70
N LYS A 30 -6.99 8.28 8.36
CA LYS A 30 -7.73 7.24 7.65
C LYS A 30 -9.01 7.82 7.05
N THR A 31 -9.36 7.31 5.88
CA THR A 31 -10.63 7.62 5.24
C THR A 31 -11.66 6.62 5.73
N TYR A 32 -12.64 7.09 6.49
CA TYR A 32 -13.68 6.23 7.08
C TYR A 32 -14.93 6.10 6.22
N THR A 33 -15.03 6.88 5.16
CA THR A 33 -16.10 6.75 4.19
C THR A 33 -15.69 5.76 3.11
N ASN A 34 -16.67 5.11 2.48
CA ASN A 34 -16.40 4.17 1.38
C ASN A 34 -15.95 4.93 0.13
N MET A 35 -14.74 5.44 0.19
CA MET A 35 -14.14 6.11 -0.97
C MET A 35 -13.41 5.07 -1.80
N ALA A 36 -13.79 4.97 -3.06
CA ALA A 36 -13.12 4.07 -3.98
C ALA A 36 -11.70 4.58 -4.25
N GLY A 37 -10.73 3.67 -4.18
CA GLY A 37 -9.38 3.95 -4.65
C GLY A 37 -8.38 4.43 -3.62
N TYR A 38 -8.79 4.75 -2.39
CA TYR A 38 -7.81 5.10 -1.35
C TYR A 38 -8.33 4.89 0.06
N ASP A 39 -7.40 4.68 0.99
CA ASP A 39 -7.67 4.33 2.38
C ASP A 39 -7.14 5.37 3.36
N ILE A 40 -6.14 6.13 2.95
CA ILE A 40 -5.44 7.12 3.78
C ILE A 40 -5.24 8.38 2.96
N THR A 41 -5.34 9.53 3.64
CA THR A 41 -4.97 10.82 3.07
C THR A 41 -3.81 11.40 3.86
N ALA A 42 -2.71 11.72 3.18
CA ALA A 42 -1.57 12.44 3.75
C ALA A 42 -1.68 13.90 3.30
N THR A 43 -1.33 14.84 4.17
CA THR A 43 -1.55 16.26 3.88
C THR A 43 -0.32 17.11 4.19
N ASN A 44 -0.23 18.23 3.50
CA ASN A 44 0.64 19.34 3.85
C ASN A 44 -0.24 20.60 3.90
N PRO A 45 -0.73 20.97 5.09
CA PRO A 45 -1.64 22.12 5.22
C PRO A 45 -1.02 23.44 4.78
N GLU A 46 0.30 23.61 4.97
CA GLU A 46 0.98 24.86 4.61
C GLU A 46 0.96 25.12 3.10
N ARG A 47 0.97 24.03 2.32
CA ARG A 47 0.93 24.12 0.86
C ARG A 47 -0.42 23.78 0.28
N ASN A 48 -1.39 23.49 1.13
CA ASN A 48 -2.74 23.09 0.72
C ASN A 48 -2.69 21.91 -0.26
N ARG A 49 -1.88 20.89 0.08
CA ARG A 49 -1.65 19.74 -0.78
C ARG A 49 -1.98 18.46 -0.05
N SER A 50 -2.53 17.49 -0.77
CA SER A 50 -2.91 16.19 -0.22
C SER A 50 -2.51 15.08 -1.17
N ALA A 51 -2.20 13.92 -0.60
CA ALA A 51 -1.93 12.70 -1.35
C ALA A 51 -2.91 11.62 -0.88
N ARG A 52 -3.58 10.99 -1.82
CA ARG A 52 -4.47 9.85 -1.55
C ARG A 52 -3.64 8.58 -1.68
N ILE A 53 -3.75 7.71 -0.70
CA ILE A 53 -2.93 6.50 -0.58
C ILE A 53 -3.85 5.28 -0.49
N GLN A 54 -3.65 4.33 -1.39
CA GLN A 54 -4.30 3.04 -1.35
C GLN A 54 -3.35 2.04 -0.71
N VAL A 55 -3.82 1.28 0.27
CA VAL A 55 -3.03 0.26 0.96
C VAL A 55 -3.44 -1.11 0.45
N LYS A 56 -2.47 -1.90 0.00
CA LYS A 56 -2.66 -3.28 -0.43
C LYS A 56 -1.81 -4.18 0.44
N SER A 57 -2.42 -5.16 1.08
CA SER A 57 -1.70 -6.04 2.01
C SER A 57 -1.80 -7.50 1.60
N ARG A 58 -0.75 -8.25 1.97
CA ARG A 58 -0.73 -9.70 1.83
C ARG A 58 -0.29 -10.28 3.17
N TRP A 59 -1.03 -11.28 3.64
CA TRP A 59 -0.82 -11.86 4.97
C TRP A 59 0.38 -12.81 4.99
N ARG A 60 0.45 -13.74 4.03
CA ARG A 60 1.44 -14.81 4.07
C ARG A 60 2.84 -14.34 3.73
N THR A 61 3.83 -14.98 4.33
CA THR A 61 5.23 -14.78 3.97
C THR A 61 5.47 -15.31 2.55
N GLY A 62 6.18 -14.53 1.73
CA GLY A 62 6.48 -14.93 0.37
C GLY A 62 5.37 -14.67 -0.63
N ALA A 63 4.42 -13.81 -0.31
CA ALA A 63 3.38 -13.42 -1.26
C ALA A 63 4.01 -12.75 -2.49
N GLU A 64 3.50 -13.08 -3.69
CA GLU A 64 4.12 -12.68 -4.94
C GLU A 64 3.35 -11.61 -5.71
N GLY A 65 2.16 -11.25 -5.26
CA GLY A 65 1.35 -10.27 -5.97
C GLY A 65 0.14 -9.83 -5.19
N PHE A 66 -0.60 -8.91 -5.77
CA PHE A 66 -1.81 -8.37 -5.17
C PHE A 66 -2.83 -8.04 -6.26
N ILE A 67 -4.05 -7.75 -5.84
CA ILE A 67 -5.14 -7.38 -6.75
C ILE A 67 -5.39 -5.89 -6.61
N ILE A 68 -5.42 -5.18 -7.74
CA ILE A 68 -5.75 -3.77 -7.79
C ILE A 68 -6.63 -3.49 -9.00
N LYS A 69 -7.72 -2.76 -8.78
CA LYS A 69 -8.69 -2.44 -9.83
C LYS A 69 -8.97 -0.95 -9.92
N ASN A 70 -8.60 -0.19 -8.90
CA ASN A 70 -8.88 1.23 -8.82
C ASN A 70 -7.58 1.99 -8.62
N PHE A 71 -7.33 2.98 -9.46
CA PHE A 71 -6.09 3.77 -9.45
C PHE A 71 -6.36 5.24 -9.08
N ASP A 72 -7.48 5.52 -8.42
CA ASP A 72 -7.86 6.87 -8.02
C ASP A 72 -7.14 7.30 -6.75
N CYS A 73 -5.81 7.35 -6.85
CA CYS A 73 -4.91 7.70 -5.76
C CYS A 73 -3.59 8.18 -6.34
N GLU A 74 -2.77 8.82 -5.54
CA GLU A 74 -1.41 9.23 -5.93
C GLU A 74 -0.38 8.14 -5.66
N PHE A 75 -0.59 7.37 -4.59
CA PHE A 75 0.36 6.33 -4.17
C PHE A 75 -0.37 5.04 -3.80
N VAL A 76 0.31 3.92 -4.06
CA VAL A 76 -0.09 2.60 -3.57
C VAL A 76 1.01 2.14 -2.62
N VAL A 77 0.65 1.80 -1.39
CA VAL A 77 1.59 1.22 -0.44
C VAL A 77 1.27 -0.27 -0.31
N VAL A 78 2.23 -1.10 -0.71
CA VAL A 78 2.11 -2.55 -0.58
C VAL A 78 2.71 -2.96 0.76
N VAL A 79 1.92 -3.66 1.57
CA VAL A 79 2.36 -4.16 2.87
C VAL A 79 2.42 -5.68 2.81
N LEU A 80 3.63 -6.21 2.91
CA LEU A 80 3.84 -7.65 3.05
C LEU A 80 3.92 -7.93 4.55
N LEU A 81 2.84 -8.45 5.12
CA LEU A 81 2.72 -8.65 6.56
C LEU A 81 3.62 -9.76 7.08
N ASN A 82 3.97 -10.72 6.21
CA ASN A 82 4.91 -11.81 6.50
C ASN A 82 4.52 -12.61 7.75
N ARG A 83 3.24 -12.98 7.85
CA ARG A 83 2.70 -13.65 9.04
C ARG A 83 2.76 -15.19 8.98
N GLY A 84 3.58 -15.72 8.06
CA GLY A 84 3.76 -17.16 7.93
C GLY A 84 2.88 -17.74 6.83
N SER A 85 2.45 -18.97 7.01
CA SER A 85 1.56 -19.68 6.08
C SER A 85 0.50 -20.44 6.88
N LYS A 86 -0.59 -20.83 6.20
CA LYS A 86 -1.69 -21.55 6.85
C LYS A 86 -1.26 -22.91 7.39
N ASP A 87 -0.27 -23.55 6.75
CA ASP A 87 0.25 -24.84 7.19
C ASP A 87 1.35 -24.71 8.25
N GLY A 88 1.73 -23.48 8.62
CA GLY A 88 2.73 -23.20 9.63
C GLY A 88 4.17 -23.43 9.23
N THR A 89 4.45 -23.73 7.95
CA THR A 89 5.81 -24.03 7.49
C THR A 89 6.62 -22.79 7.18
N ALA A 90 5.99 -21.70 6.77
CA ALA A 90 6.69 -20.47 6.48
C ALA A 90 6.95 -19.66 7.75
N LYS A 91 8.09 -18.97 7.79
CA LYS A 91 8.48 -18.15 8.94
C LYS A 91 7.66 -16.87 9.04
N VAL A 92 7.36 -16.47 10.26
CA VAL A 92 6.84 -15.13 10.55
C VAL A 92 8.02 -14.18 10.58
N LEU A 93 7.96 -13.14 9.74
CA LEU A 93 9.00 -12.14 9.63
C LEU A 93 8.42 -10.75 9.89
N ALA A 94 9.28 -9.75 10.01
CA ALA A 94 8.84 -8.38 10.14
C ALA A 94 8.08 -7.94 8.88
N PRO A 95 7.07 -7.07 9.00
CA PRO A 95 6.37 -6.57 7.82
C PRO A 95 7.29 -5.68 6.98
N GLU A 96 7.02 -5.69 5.67
CA GLU A 96 7.74 -4.88 4.70
C GLU A 96 6.78 -3.92 4.03
N PHE A 97 7.25 -2.71 3.76
CA PHE A 97 6.45 -1.64 3.16
C PHE A 97 7.11 -1.15 1.88
N TYR A 98 6.34 -1.07 0.81
CA TYR A 98 6.81 -0.59 -0.50
C TYR A 98 5.91 0.56 -0.92
N VAL A 99 6.50 1.73 -1.13
CA VAL A 99 5.77 2.94 -1.50
C VAL A 99 5.91 3.15 -3.00
N LEU A 100 4.79 3.04 -3.70
CA LEU A 100 4.76 3.08 -5.17
C LEU A 100 3.97 4.28 -5.66
N PRO A 101 4.56 5.11 -6.54
CA PRO A 101 3.72 6.06 -7.30
C PRO A 101 2.67 5.26 -8.08
N VAL A 102 1.45 5.75 -8.14
CA VAL A 102 0.37 5.02 -8.81
C VAL A 102 0.70 4.69 -10.26
N ALA A 103 1.47 5.55 -10.92
CA ALA A 103 1.87 5.32 -12.32
C ALA A 103 2.66 4.03 -12.51
N MET A 104 3.49 3.64 -11.52
CA MET A 104 4.26 2.38 -11.59
C MET A 104 3.36 1.16 -11.66
N VAL A 105 2.19 1.25 -11.04
CA VAL A 105 1.24 0.15 -10.98
C VAL A 105 0.28 0.22 -12.16
N GLN A 106 -0.22 1.41 -12.45
CA GLN A 106 -1.22 1.64 -13.48
C GLN A 106 -0.74 1.27 -14.88
N GLN A 107 0.54 1.53 -15.18
CA GLN A 107 1.10 1.18 -16.49
C GLN A 107 1.13 -0.32 -16.76
N LEU A 108 1.06 -1.13 -15.70
CA LEU A 108 1.05 -2.59 -15.80
C LEU A 108 -0.37 -3.15 -15.83
N HIS A 109 -1.38 -2.29 -15.70
CA HIS A 109 -2.77 -2.70 -15.71
C HIS A 109 -3.12 -3.33 -17.06
N ASN A 110 -3.63 -4.55 -17.02
CA ASN A 110 -4.08 -5.26 -18.23
C ASN A 110 -5.62 -5.28 -18.24
N PRO A 111 -6.26 -4.55 -19.15
CA PRO A 111 -7.73 -4.53 -19.21
C PRO A 111 -8.34 -5.90 -19.51
N ASN A 112 -7.55 -6.83 -20.05
CA ASN A 112 -8.00 -8.20 -20.30
C ASN A 112 -7.91 -9.08 -19.06
N ASN A 113 -7.29 -8.60 -17.98
CA ASN A 113 -7.21 -9.33 -16.73
C ASN A 113 -8.35 -8.90 -15.81
N ALA A 114 -9.45 -9.65 -15.86
CA ALA A 114 -10.67 -9.33 -15.11
C ALA A 114 -10.45 -9.32 -13.59
N TRP A 115 -9.44 -10.03 -13.10
CA TRP A 115 -9.14 -10.13 -11.67
C TRP A 115 -8.28 -8.98 -11.14
N GLY A 116 -7.64 -8.23 -12.02
CA GLY A 116 -6.76 -7.14 -11.60
C GLY A 116 -5.50 -7.61 -10.89
N LYS A 117 -5.07 -8.85 -11.12
CA LYS A 117 -3.87 -9.41 -10.51
C LYS A 117 -2.61 -8.76 -11.05
N LEU A 118 -1.70 -8.43 -10.14
CA LEU A 118 -0.42 -7.84 -10.48
C LEU A 118 0.68 -8.60 -9.74
N SER A 119 1.70 -9.04 -10.49
CA SER A 119 2.85 -9.71 -9.90
C SER A 119 3.88 -8.67 -9.47
N LEU A 120 4.39 -8.78 -8.23
CA LEU A 120 5.42 -7.88 -7.72
C LEU A 120 6.69 -7.94 -8.57
N ALA A 121 7.04 -9.14 -9.05
CA ALA A 121 8.23 -9.34 -9.88
C ALA A 121 8.15 -8.60 -11.23
N LYS A 122 6.96 -8.26 -11.69
CA LYS A 122 6.76 -7.54 -12.95
C LYS A 122 6.76 -6.03 -12.80
N ILE A 123 6.83 -5.52 -11.58
CA ILE A 123 6.93 -4.08 -11.33
C ILE A 123 8.40 -3.70 -11.38
N PRO A 124 8.86 -2.96 -12.44
CA PRO A 124 10.26 -2.56 -12.52
C PRO A 124 10.63 -1.69 -11.32
N GLY A 125 11.74 -2.01 -10.65
CA GLY A 125 12.21 -1.24 -9.52
C GLY A 125 11.42 -1.43 -8.22
N PHE A 126 10.62 -2.48 -8.12
CA PHE A 126 9.78 -2.71 -6.94
C PHE A 126 10.60 -2.75 -5.65
N LYS A 127 11.70 -3.51 -5.64
CA LYS A 127 12.53 -3.68 -4.44
C LYS A 127 13.14 -2.37 -3.96
N GLU A 128 13.43 -1.47 -4.87
CA GLU A 128 14.00 -0.15 -4.57
C GLU A 128 12.99 0.78 -3.91
N GLN A 129 11.71 0.43 -3.97
CA GLN A 129 10.64 1.24 -3.37
C GLN A 129 10.41 0.91 -1.90
N ARG A 130 11.17 -0.02 -1.33
CA ARG A 130 11.02 -0.38 0.08
C ARG A 130 11.33 0.82 0.97
N ASP A 131 10.38 1.14 1.86
CA ASP A 131 10.48 2.23 2.83
C ASP A 131 10.76 3.60 2.21
N GLN A 132 10.35 3.82 0.97
CA GLN A 132 10.55 5.09 0.28
C GLN A 132 9.44 6.09 0.63
N TRP A 133 9.20 6.29 1.91
CA TRP A 133 8.20 7.24 2.41
C TRP A 133 8.46 8.67 1.96
N ASN A 134 9.73 8.99 1.69
CA ASN A 134 10.15 10.31 1.23
C ASN A 134 9.45 10.73 -0.07
N ILE A 135 9.06 9.79 -0.92
CA ILE A 135 8.38 10.18 -2.17
C ILE A 135 7.00 10.79 -1.90
N ILE A 136 6.36 10.40 -0.80
CA ILE A 136 5.10 11.00 -0.37
C ILE A 136 5.36 12.41 0.14
N SER A 137 6.35 12.60 1.02
CA SER A 137 6.67 13.93 1.53
C SER A 137 7.17 14.86 0.43
N ASP A 138 7.95 14.34 -0.52
CA ASP A 138 8.41 15.15 -1.66
C ASP A 138 7.21 15.63 -2.51
N PHE A 139 6.25 14.74 -2.77
CA PHE A 139 5.03 15.10 -3.49
C PHE A 139 4.27 16.20 -2.75
N LEU A 140 4.14 16.07 -1.43
CA LEU A 140 3.40 17.05 -0.62
C LEU A 140 4.11 18.39 -0.53
N ASN A 141 5.41 18.43 -0.75
CA ASN A 141 6.22 19.64 -0.73
C ASN A 141 6.40 20.28 -2.12
N GLU A 142 5.89 19.67 -3.16
CA GLU A 142 5.94 20.26 -4.50
C GLU A 142 5.14 21.55 -4.55
N GLN A 143 5.65 22.51 -5.33
CA GLN A 143 4.92 23.73 -5.60
C GLN A 143 3.86 23.42 -6.67
N GLY A 144 2.63 23.52 -6.24
CA GLY A 144 1.50 23.26 -7.13
C GLY A 144 1.25 24.36 -8.14
#